data_fcdadd44216934d4833d7e34034f1669
#
_entry.id   fcdadd44216934d4833d7e34034f1669
#
_cell.length_a   1.000
_cell.length_b   1.000
_cell.length_c   1.000
_cell.angle_alpha   90.00
_cell.angle_beta   90.00
_cell.angle_gamma   90.00
#
_symmetry.space_group_name_H-M   'P 1'
#
loop_
_entity.id
_entity.type
_entity.pdbx_description
1 polymer ?
#
loop_
_entity_poly.entity_id
_entity_poly.type
_entity_poly.pdbx_seq_one_letter_code
_entity_poly.pdbx_strand_id
1 'polypeptide(L)'
;MKHASFRPYGEALSKPIGRIGLLLMLACCSAWTGCRPDRPSSVSERLQERKWIVQFPGPKDYSCEMRFTATERIVTLVYMGRHESRSDYRLFDEPACRFDPAETAGNTNGRYIVTRTLVRGGADEPYREEFRTFAISELSDSLLILQDTKTPAATVFRGERASSQKAATGPDTAANRRTR
;
A
#
# COMPACT_ATOMS: atom_id res chain seq x y z
N MET A 1 -29.47 -29.69 -70.86
CA MET A 1 -28.27 -28.89 -70.74
C MET A 1 -28.56 -27.45 -70.95
N LYS A 2 -28.67 -26.62 -69.90
CA LYS A 2 -28.97 -25.18 -69.99
C LYS A 2 -27.82 -24.42 -69.37
N HIS A 3 -27.08 -23.70 -70.20
CA HIS A 3 -26.03 -22.75 -69.79
C HIS A 3 -26.68 -21.53 -69.15
N ALA A 4 -26.32 -21.27 -67.90
CA ALA A 4 -26.64 -20.01 -67.23
C ALA A 4 -25.46 -19.05 -67.38
N SER A 5 -25.70 -17.96 -68.07
CA SER A 5 -24.81 -16.85 -68.27
C SER A 5 -24.70 -16.00 -67.01
N PHE A 6 -23.48 -15.79 -66.52
CA PHE A 6 -23.21 -14.93 -65.36
C PHE A 6 -22.77 -13.55 -65.87
N ARG A 7 -23.52 -12.52 -65.57
CA ARG A 7 -23.18 -11.11 -65.84
C ARG A 7 -22.43 -10.53 -64.65
N PRO A 8 -21.34 -9.82 -64.83
CA PRO A 8 -20.72 -9.05 -63.77
C PRO A 8 -21.43 -7.69 -63.65
N TYR A 9 -21.94 -7.43 -62.48
CA TYR A 9 -22.33 -6.12 -61.95
C TYR A 9 -21.18 -5.70 -61.05
N GLY A 10 -20.68 -4.55 -61.10
CA GLY A 10 -21.13 -3.22 -61.02
C GLY A 10 -20.04 -2.39 -60.38
N GLU A 11 -19.78 -1.27 -60.95
CA GLU A 11 -18.85 -0.25 -60.47
C GLU A 11 -19.21 0.21 -59.05
N ALA A 12 -18.25 0.11 -58.11
CA ALA A 12 -18.37 0.72 -56.80
C ALA A 12 -17.84 2.15 -56.85
N LEU A 13 -18.72 3.10 -56.64
CA LEU A 13 -18.43 4.50 -56.42
C LEU A 13 -17.46 4.67 -55.23
N SER A 14 -16.24 5.10 -55.51
CA SER A 14 -15.33 5.64 -54.54
C SER A 14 -15.74 7.06 -54.16
N LYS A 15 -16.45 7.23 -53.06
CA LYS A 15 -16.68 8.54 -52.43
C LYS A 15 -15.46 8.88 -51.60
N PRO A 16 -14.87 10.08 -51.70
CA PRO A 16 -13.79 10.49 -50.85
C PRO A 16 -14.29 10.70 -49.41
N ILE A 17 -13.84 9.85 -48.48
CA ILE A 17 -14.06 10.03 -47.04
C ILE A 17 -13.29 11.30 -46.69
N GLY A 18 -14.02 12.38 -46.44
CA GLY A 18 -13.49 13.70 -46.21
C GLY A 18 -12.57 13.72 -44.98
N ARG A 19 -11.49 14.52 -45.11
CA ARG A 19 -10.46 14.76 -44.05
C ARG A 19 -10.99 15.12 -42.68
N ILE A 20 -12.27 15.46 -42.53
CA ILE A 20 -12.98 15.77 -41.30
C ILE A 20 -13.24 14.50 -40.44
N GLY A 21 -13.48 13.34 -41.05
CA GLY A 21 -13.71 12.09 -40.33
C GLY A 21 -12.45 11.57 -39.62
N LEU A 22 -11.27 11.83 -40.20
CA LEU A 22 -9.99 11.38 -39.62
C LEU A 22 -9.58 12.20 -38.37
N LEU A 23 -9.92 13.51 -38.34
CA LEU A 23 -9.65 14.38 -37.19
C LEU A 23 -10.57 14.06 -35.99
N LEU A 24 -11.81 13.64 -36.23
CA LEU A 24 -12.72 13.22 -35.16
C LEU A 24 -12.32 11.88 -34.53
N MET A 25 -11.75 10.94 -35.30
CA MET A 25 -11.23 9.68 -34.77
C MET A 25 -10.00 9.88 -33.89
N LEU A 26 -9.13 10.82 -34.23
CA LEU A 26 -7.95 11.15 -33.43
C LEU A 26 -8.31 11.85 -32.10
N ALA A 27 -9.38 12.64 -32.07
CA ALA A 27 -9.85 13.28 -30.84
C ALA A 27 -10.50 12.30 -29.85
N CYS A 28 -11.12 11.22 -30.30
CA CYS A 28 -11.68 10.19 -29.44
C CYS A 28 -10.62 9.30 -28.77
N CYS A 29 -9.44 9.13 -29.38
CA CYS A 29 -8.37 8.32 -28.80
C CYS A 29 -7.65 9.00 -27.62
N SER A 30 -7.71 10.31 -27.51
CA SER A 30 -7.10 11.05 -26.39
C SER A 30 -7.95 11.09 -25.11
N ALA A 31 -9.23 10.74 -25.18
CA ALA A 31 -10.12 10.71 -24.02
C ALA A 31 -10.06 9.39 -23.22
N TRP A 32 -9.36 8.36 -23.70
CA TRP A 32 -9.28 7.05 -23.07
C TRP A 32 -8.05 6.87 -22.16
N THR A 33 -7.29 7.91 -21.88
CA THR A 33 -6.12 7.83 -21.00
C THR A 33 -6.47 7.92 -19.50
N GLY A 34 -7.73 7.88 -19.11
CA GLY A 34 -8.17 8.10 -17.73
C GLY A 34 -8.63 6.89 -16.92
N CYS A 35 -8.98 5.77 -17.55
CA CYS A 35 -9.35 4.56 -16.82
C CYS A 35 -8.20 3.55 -16.86
N ARG A 36 -7.21 3.70 -15.97
CA ARG A 36 -6.43 2.54 -15.57
C ARG A 36 -7.43 1.55 -14.96
N PRO A 37 -7.56 0.32 -15.50
CA PRO A 37 -8.32 -0.70 -14.79
C PRO A 37 -7.73 -0.76 -13.39
N ASP A 38 -8.58 -0.65 -12.35
CA ASP A 38 -8.18 -0.78 -10.96
C ASP A 38 -7.48 -2.13 -10.81
N ARG A 39 -6.14 -2.09 -10.88
CA ARG A 39 -5.34 -3.28 -10.63
C ARG A 39 -5.57 -3.59 -9.17
N PRO A 40 -6.05 -4.81 -8.83
CA PRO A 40 -6.26 -5.14 -7.44
C PRO A 40 -4.96 -4.89 -6.70
N SER A 41 -4.98 -3.94 -5.76
CA SER A 41 -3.81 -3.60 -4.96
C SER A 41 -3.38 -4.81 -4.15
N SER A 42 -2.08 -5.07 -4.10
CA SER A 42 -1.53 -6.15 -3.29
C SER A 42 -1.81 -5.93 -1.80
N VAL A 43 -1.74 -6.98 -0.99
CA VAL A 43 -1.85 -6.87 0.48
C VAL A 43 -0.83 -5.86 1.01
N SER A 44 0.41 -5.90 0.50
CA SER A 44 1.47 -4.98 0.87
C SER A 44 1.12 -3.53 0.57
N GLU A 45 0.61 -3.23 -0.64
CA GLU A 45 0.19 -1.86 -1.02
C GLU A 45 -0.95 -1.37 -0.13
N ARG A 46 -1.97 -2.19 0.12
CA ARG A 46 -3.10 -1.83 0.99
C ARG A 46 -2.68 -1.57 2.43
N LEU A 47 -1.71 -2.32 2.96
CA LEU A 47 -1.16 -2.05 4.29
C LEU A 47 -0.43 -0.71 4.34
N GLN A 48 0.31 -0.35 3.28
CA GLN A 48 1.14 0.88 3.21
C GLN A 48 0.32 2.15 2.94
N GLU A 49 -0.79 2.04 2.22
CA GLU A 49 -1.64 3.19 1.87
C GLU A 49 -2.37 3.82 3.05
N ARG A 50 -2.41 3.14 4.19
CA ARG A 50 -3.23 3.51 5.34
C ARG A 50 -2.40 3.71 6.61
N LYS A 51 -2.90 4.58 7.45
CA LYS A 51 -2.59 4.65 8.86
C LYS A 51 -3.64 3.82 9.60
N TRP A 52 -3.22 2.88 10.41
CA TRP A 52 -4.06 1.93 11.12
C TRP A 52 -4.16 2.31 12.58
N ILE A 53 -5.35 2.66 13.06
CA ILE A 53 -5.59 3.11 14.44
C ILE A 53 -6.31 2.00 15.19
N VAL A 54 -5.74 1.60 16.31
CA VAL A 54 -6.36 0.58 17.18
C VAL A 54 -7.65 1.13 17.78
N GLN A 55 -8.70 0.35 17.72
CA GLN A 55 -9.98 0.63 18.36
C GLN A 55 -9.95 0.09 19.80
N PHE A 56 -9.59 0.93 20.76
CA PHE A 56 -9.69 0.57 22.18
C PHE A 56 -10.94 1.17 22.80
N PRO A 57 -11.69 0.42 23.59
CA PRO A 57 -12.62 0.98 24.56
C PRO A 57 -11.81 1.48 25.77
N GLY A 58 -11.29 2.71 25.71
CA GLY A 58 -10.40 3.21 26.76
C GLY A 58 -10.36 4.73 26.86
N PRO A 59 -9.52 5.28 27.73
CA PRO A 59 -9.38 6.72 27.93
C PRO A 59 -9.05 7.42 26.60
N LYS A 60 -9.62 8.60 26.40
CA LYS A 60 -9.41 9.40 25.18
C LYS A 60 -7.94 9.80 24.93
N ASP A 61 -7.13 9.74 25.99
CA ASP A 61 -5.72 10.14 25.93
C ASP A 61 -4.79 8.98 25.51
N TYR A 62 -5.36 7.82 25.20
CA TYR A 62 -4.62 6.68 24.70
C TYR A 62 -4.92 6.45 23.24
N SER A 63 -3.88 6.50 22.40
CA SER A 63 -3.98 6.09 21.01
C SER A 63 -2.80 5.21 20.60
N CYS A 64 -3.07 4.23 19.77
CA CYS A 64 -2.06 3.40 19.15
C CYS A 64 -2.26 3.43 17.64
N GLU A 65 -1.26 3.96 16.95
CA GLU A 65 -1.22 4.04 15.50
C GLU A 65 -0.21 3.05 14.95
N MET A 66 -0.51 2.42 13.83
CA MET A 66 0.40 1.54 13.11
C MET A 66 0.48 1.98 11.66
N ARG A 67 1.69 2.00 11.11
CA ARG A 67 1.96 2.26 9.69
C ARG A 67 2.89 1.20 9.14
N PHE A 68 2.76 0.94 7.87
CA PHE A 68 3.66 0.07 7.14
C PHE A 68 4.39 0.90 6.07
N THR A 69 5.66 0.64 5.92
CA THR A 69 6.48 1.06 4.76
C THR A 69 6.72 -0.18 3.88
N ALA A 70 7.63 -0.10 2.93
CA ALA A 70 8.02 -1.27 2.13
C ALA A 70 8.65 -2.39 2.97
N THR A 71 9.32 -2.06 4.07
CA THR A 71 10.12 -3.01 4.87
C THR A 71 9.84 -2.96 6.36
N GLU A 72 9.29 -1.87 6.87
CA GLU A 72 9.11 -1.66 8.30
C GLU A 72 7.64 -1.51 8.69
N ARG A 73 7.32 -2.03 9.87
CA ARG A 73 6.12 -1.71 10.62
C ARG A 73 6.48 -0.73 11.72
N ILE A 74 5.83 0.41 11.75
CA ILE A 74 6.02 1.49 12.72
C ILE A 74 4.78 1.56 13.60
N VAL A 75 4.94 1.39 14.90
CA VAL A 75 3.87 1.52 15.90
C VAL A 75 4.15 2.74 16.76
N THR A 76 3.21 3.67 16.78
CA THR A 76 3.26 4.86 17.64
C THR A 76 2.21 4.75 18.72
N LEU A 77 2.66 4.72 19.96
CA LEU A 77 1.81 4.72 21.15
C LEU A 77 1.83 6.12 21.76
N VAL A 78 0.67 6.69 21.99
CA VAL A 78 0.49 7.94 22.74
C VAL A 78 -0.18 7.61 24.06
N TYR A 79 0.59 7.66 25.14
CA TYR A 79 0.14 7.50 26.51
C TYR A 79 1.21 8.10 27.43
N MET A 80 0.90 9.16 28.16
CA MET A 80 1.86 9.91 29.00
C MET A 80 3.15 10.33 28.26
N GLY A 81 3.06 10.44 26.93
CA GLY A 81 4.16 10.71 26.01
C GLY A 81 3.96 9.96 24.70
N ARG A 82 4.82 10.26 23.73
CA ARG A 82 4.82 9.59 22.41
C ARG A 82 5.98 8.61 22.36
N HIS A 83 5.65 7.35 22.16
CA HIS A 83 6.62 6.27 22.00
C HIS A 83 6.49 5.66 20.60
N GLU A 84 7.59 5.54 19.88
CA GLU A 84 7.64 4.93 18.56
C GLU A 84 8.48 3.66 18.62
N SER A 85 7.94 2.58 18.08
CA SER A 85 8.63 1.30 17.93
C SER A 85 8.65 0.91 16.46
N ARG A 86 9.79 0.48 15.96
CA ARG A 86 10.01 0.01 14.58
C ARG A 86 10.36 -1.46 14.58
N SER A 87 9.84 -2.17 13.62
CA SER A 87 10.09 -3.59 13.41
C SER A 87 10.19 -3.85 11.92
N ASP A 88 11.17 -4.61 11.49
CA ASP A 88 11.16 -5.16 10.14
C ASP A 88 9.95 -6.07 10.00
N TYR A 89 9.36 -6.18 8.81
CA TYR A 89 8.30 -7.14 8.55
C TYR A 89 8.40 -7.78 7.16
N ARG A 90 7.80 -8.97 7.07
CA ARG A 90 7.61 -9.69 5.81
C ARG A 90 6.23 -10.33 5.78
N LEU A 91 5.69 -10.51 4.57
CA LEU A 91 4.44 -11.23 4.33
C LEU A 91 4.74 -12.66 3.89
N PHE A 92 3.95 -13.61 4.39
CA PHE A 92 4.04 -15.03 4.08
C PHE A 92 2.66 -15.61 3.80
N ASP A 93 2.58 -16.65 2.97
CA ASP A 93 1.33 -17.40 2.72
C ASP A 93 1.00 -18.35 3.86
N GLU A 94 2.02 -18.80 4.56
CA GLU A 94 1.94 -19.71 5.71
C GLU A 94 2.55 -19.06 6.95
N PRO A 95 2.17 -19.52 8.17
CA PRO A 95 2.74 -18.98 9.40
C PRO A 95 4.23 -19.34 9.49
N ALA A 96 5.10 -18.35 9.35
CA ALA A 96 6.52 -18.47 9.52
C ALA A 96 6.94 -17.93 10.90
N CYS A 97 7.97 -18.54 11.50
CA CYS A 97 8.47 -18.12 12.81
C CYS A 97 9.59 -17.09 12.72
N ARG A 98 10.28 -17.02 11.59
CA ARG A 98 11.44 -16.15 11.35
C ARG A 98 11.57 -15.83 9.87
N PHE A 99 12.35 -14.79 9.56
CA PHE A 99 12.84 -14.48 8.22
C PHE A 99 14.24 -13.88 8.32
N ASP A 100 15.02 -13.98 7.25
CA ASP A 100 16.29 -13.28 7.12
C ASP A 100 16.02 -11.86 6.58
N PRO A 101 16.40 -10.79 7.31
CA PRO A 101 16.24 -9.42 6.84
C PRO A 101 17.00 -9.12 5.55
N ALA A 102 18.08 -9.86 5.27
CA ALA A 102 18.88 -9.72 4.05
C ALA A 102 18.17 -10.28 2.82
N GLU A 103 17.19 -11.16 2.97
CA GLU A 103 16.38 -11.65 1.85
C GLU A 103 15.49 -10.54 1.31
N THR A 104 15.67 -10.22 0.03
CA THR A 104 15.00 -9.06 -0.62
C THR A 104 13.59 -9.37 -1.09
N ALA A 105 13.23 -10.63 -1.26
CA ALA A 105 11.95 -11.05 -1.83
C ALA A 105 10.92 -11.36 -0.75
N GLY A 106 10.08 -10.40 -0.41
CA GLY A 106 8.86 -10.64 0.35
C GLY A 106 7.69 -10.99 -0.58
N ASN A 107 6.79 -11.88 -0.12
CA ASN A 107 5.49 -12.08 -0.75
C ASN A 107 4.68 -10.79 -0.57
N THR A 108 4.12 -10.25 -1.66
CA THR A 108 3.30 -9.03 -1.61
C THR A 108 1.84 -9.29 -1.23
N ASN A 109 1.40 -10.57 -1.26
CA ASN A 109 0.01 -10.97 -1.04
C ASN A 109 -0.18 -11.99 0.10
N GLY A 110 0.84 -12.19 0.93
CA GLY A 110 0.77 -13.16 2.03
C GLY A 110 -0.29 -12.84 3.07
N ARG A 111 -0.80 -13.90 3.71
CA ARG A 111 -1.83 -13.82 4.76
C ARG A 111 -1.26 -13.64 6.17
N TYR A 112 0.04 -13.76 6.32
CA TYR A 112 0.72 -13.64 7.60
C TYR A 112 1.74 -12.54 7.56
N ILE A 113 1.75 -11.71 8.60
CA ILE A 113 2.78 -10.70 8.85
C ILE A 113 3.72 -11.27 9.89
N VAL A 114 4.98 -11.49 9.54
CA VAL A 114 6.04 -11.80 10.51
C VAL A 114 6.81 -10.53 10.76
N THR A 115 6.97 -10.16 12.03
CA THR A 115 7.74 -8.98 12.43
C THR A 115 9.00 -9.41 13.17
N ARG A 116 10.09 -8.67 12.98
CA ARG A 116 11.35 -8.78 13.71
C ARG A 116 11.60 -7.47 14.45
N THR A 117 11.75 -7.54 15.74
CA THR A 117 12.06 -6.39 16.60
C THR A 117 13.36 -6.66 17.34
N LEU A 118 14.24 -5.66 17.40
CA LEU A 118 15.41 -5.70 18.27
C LEU A 118 15.00 -5.18 19.64
N VAL A 119 15.02 -6.05 20.63
CA VAL A 119 14.68 -5.72 22.01
C VAL A 119 15.91 -5.79 22.90
N ARG A 120 15.95 -4.95 23.94
CA ARG A 120 17.02 -4.91 24.92
C ARG A 120 16.40 -4.96 26.31
N GLY A 121 16.81 -5.92 27.12
CA GLY A 121 16.27 -6.09 28.48
C GLY A 121 16.78 -5.07 29.49
N GLY A 122 18.02 -4.59 29.32
CA GLY A 122 18.67 -3.61 30.17
C GLY A 122 19.72 -2.81 29.41
N ALA A 123 20.24 -1.76 30.03
CA ALA A 123 21.23 -0.86 29.40
C ALA A 123 22.49 -1.60 28.95
N ASP A 124 22.91 -2.62 29.70
CA ASP A 124 24.15 -3.36 29.49
C ASP A 124 23.93 -4.72 28.78
N GLU A 125 22.65 -5.08 28.47
CA GLU A 125 22.36 -6.32 27.79
C GLU A 125 22.50 -6.18 26.26
N PRO A 126 22.96 -7.24 25.56
CA PRO A 126 22.98 -7.24 24.11
C PRO A 126 21.54 -7.21 23.55
N TYR A 127 21.40 -6.63 22.36
CA TYR A 127 20.12 -6.72 21.64
C TYR A 127 19.83 -8.18 21.27
N ARG A 128 18.57 -8.58 21.46
CA ARG A 128 18.04 -9.86 21.01
C ARG A 128 16.95 -9.64 19.99
N GLU A 129 16.82 -10.56 19.06
CA GLU A 129 15.75 -10.56 18.07
C GLU A 129 14.51 -11.19 18.65
N GLU A 130 13.39 -10.50 18.53
CA GLU A 130 12.07 -11.02 18.84
C GLU A 130 11.23 -11.08 17.57
N PHE A 131 10.74 -12.28 17.25
CA PHE A 131 9.86 -12.50 16.12
C PHE A 131 8.43 -12.73 16.60
N ARG A 132 7.48 -12.06 15.92
CA ARG A 132 6.04 -12.27 16.14
C ARG A 132 5.34 -12.48 14.82
N THR A 133 4.40 -13.39 14.80
CA THR A 133 3.61 -13.74 13.62
C THR A 133 2.16 -13.39 13.86
N PHE A 134 1.57 -12.65 12.92
CA PHE A 134 0.18 -12.24 12.93
C PHE A 134 -0.52 -12.76 11.68
N ALA A 135 -1.67 -13.41 11.84
CA ALA A 135 -2.57 -13.72 10.75
C ALA A 135 -3.38 -12.46 10.39
N ILE A 136 -3.52 -12.16 9.11
CA ILE A 136 -4.44 -11.15 8.60
C ILE A 136 -5.80 -11.84 8.46
N SER A 137 -6.68 -11.64 9.43
CA SER A 137 -8.03 -12.20 9.40
C SER A 137 -8.95 -11.39 8.49
N GLU A 138 -8.74 -10.08 8.41
CA GLU A 138 -9.45 -9.19 7.51
C GLU A 138 -8.56 -8.01 7.10
N LEU A 139 -8.66 -7.62 5.85
CA LEU A 139 -8.03 -6.41 5.30
C LEU A 139 -8.95 -5.77 4.27
N SER A 140 -9.51 -4.62 4.61
CA SER A 140 -10.31 -3.77 3.72
C SER A 140 -9.76 -2.34 3.73
N ASP A 141 -10.40 -1.44 3.02
CA ASP A 141 -10.00 -0.03 2.99
C ASP A 141 -10.14 0.69 4.33
N SER A 142 -10.99 0.17 5.21
CA SER A 142 -11.29 0.80 6.49
C SER A 142 -11.01 -0.07 7.70
N LEU A 143 -10.68 -1.34 7.49
CA LEU A 143 -10.55 -2.31 8.58
C LEU A 143 -9.35 -3.23 8.33
N LEU A 144 -8.55 -3.43 9.38
CA LEU A 144 -7.51 -4.45 9.46
C LEU A 144 -7.70 -5.20 10.77
N ILE A 145 -7.81 -6.53 10.69
CA ILE A 145 -7.86 -7.40 11.86
C ILE A 145 -6.62 -8.29 11.84
N LEU A 146 -5.78 -8.13 12.86
CA LEU A 146 -4.60 -8.96 13.09
C LEU A 146 -4.83 -9.88 14.29
N GLN A 147 -4.56 -11.15 14.09
CA GLN A 147 -4.59 -12.16 15.14
C GLN A 147 -3.17 -12.66 15.42
N ASP A 148 -2.69 -12.51 16.64
CA ASP A 148 -1.41 -13.09 17.04
C ASP A 148 -1.53 -14.63 17.01
N THR A 149 -0.59 -15.29 16.34
CA THR A 149 -0.64 -16.76 16.21
C THR A 149 -0.33 -17.50 17.51
N LYS A 150 0.26 -16.83 18.49
CA LYS A 150 0.58 -17.42 19.82
C LYS A 150 -0.52 -17.21 20.84
N THR A 151 -1.42 -16.26 20.60
CA THR A 151 -2.52 -15.93 21.50
C THR A 151 -3.83 -15.84 20.74
N PRO A 152 -4.98 -16.17 21.33
CA PRO A 152 -6.28 -16.05 20.66
C PRO A 152 -6.74 -14.60 20.48
N ALA A 153 -5.95 -13.62 20.93
CA ALA A 153 -6.32 -12.22 20.88
C ALA A 153 -6.24 -11.66 19.45
N ALA A 154 -7.33 -11.06 19.02
CA ALA A 154 -7.37 -10.30 17.78
C ALA A 154 -7.34 -8.80 18.09
N THR A 155 -6.58 -8.04 17.30
CA THR A 155 -6.54 -6.58 17.38
C THR A 155 -7.20 -6.00 16.17
N VAL A 156 -8.16 -5.10 16.40
CA VAL A 156 -8.95 -4.44 15.36
C VAL A 156 -8.42 -3.03 15.16
N PHE A 157 -8.11 -2.70 13.91
CA PHE A 157 -7.62 -1.38 13.50
C PHE A 157 -8.57 -0.75 12.50
N ARG A 158 -8.81 0.55 12.65
CA ARG A 158 -9.49 1.36 11.63
C ARG A 158 -8.45 1.99 10.71
N GLY A 159 -8.66 1.85 9.40
CA GLY A 159 -7.82 2.47 8.37
C GLY A 159 -8.21 3.92 8.14
N GLU A 160 -7.25 4.82 8.23
CA GLU A 160 -7.36 6.21 7.77
C GLU A 160 -6.39 6.41 6.60
N ARG A 161 -6.78 7.19 5.59
CA ARG A 161 -5.84 7.56 4.55
C ARG A 161 -4.63 8.24 5.16
N ALA A 162 -3.44 7.76 4.84
CA ALA A 162 -2.23 8.48 5.18
C ALA A 162 -2.34 9.84 4.47
N SER A 163 -2.58 10.91 5.24
CA SER A 163 -2.49 12.26 4.70
C SER A 163 -1.10 12.39 4.12
N SER A 164 -1.01 12.68 2.82
CA SER A 164 0.26 12.99 2.17
C SER A 164 0.89 14.11 2.99
N GLN A 165 1.89 13.76 3.77
CA GLN A 165 2.63 14.73 4.56
C GLN A 165 3.40 15.54 3.52
N LYS A 166 2.77 16.64 3.08
CA LYS A 166 3.40 17.67 2.27
C LYS A 166 4.68 18.01 3.01
N ALA A 167 5.80 17.59 2.43
CA ALA A 167 7.12 17.89 2.96
C ALA A 167 7.14 19.39 3.27
N ALA A 168 7.13 19.72 4.54
CA ALA A 168 7.39 21.07 5.01
C ALA A 168 8.88 21.30 4.77
N THR A 169 9.20 21.63 3.51
CA THR A 169 10.44 22.28 3.14
C THR A 169 10.32 23.72 3.64
N GLY A 170 10.56 23.91 4.90
CA GLY A 170 10.76 25.23 5.47
C GLY A 170 12.19 25.65 5.17
N PRO A 171 12.42 26.71 4.39
CA PRO A 171 13.70 27.35 4.31
C PRO A 171 13.81 28.34 5.47
N ASP A 172 14.45 27.96 6.55
CA ASP A 172 14.94 28.95 7.53
C ASP A 172 16.45 28.81 7.72
N THR A 173 17.12 29.29 6.67
CA THR A 173 18.49 29.76 6.82
C THR A 173 18.43 31.27 6.61
N ALA A 174 18.03 32.00 7.63
CA ALA A 174 18.17 33.43 7.68
C ALA A 174 19.20 33.79 8.76
N ALA A 175 20.39 34.05 8.26
CA ALA A 175 21.25 35.15 8.67
C ALA A 175 21.15 35.61 10.16
N ASN A 176 22.13 35.28 10.97
CA ASN A 176 22.57 36.21 11.99
C ASN A 176 24.08 36.48 11.86
N ARG A 177 24.42 37.35 10.91
CA ARG A 177 25.64 38.15 10.88
C ARG A 177 25.38 39.41 11.70
N ARG A 178 25.98 39.54 12.88
CA ARG A 178 26.32 40.80 13.54
C ARG A 178 27.52 40.51 14.41
N THR A 179 28.67 40.92 13.93
CA THR A 179 29.49 42.13 14.28
C THR A 179 29.30 42.60 15.72
N ARG A 180 30.20 42.29 16.57
CA ARG A 180 31.10 43.21 17.29
C ARG A 180 32.03 42.39 18.21
#